data_84a0e33a0ff42c979f2609dc4caf0ad5
#
_entry.id   84a0e33a0ff42c979f2609dc4caf0ad5
#
_cell.length_a   1.000
_cell.length_b   1.000
_cell.length_c   1.000
_cell.angle_alpha   90.00
_cell.angle_beta   90.00
_cell.angle_gamma   90.00
#
_symmetry.space_group_name_H-M   'P 1'
#
loop_
_entity.id
_entity.type
_entity.pdbx_description
1 polymer ?
#
loop_
_entity_poly.entity_id
_entity_poly.type
_entity_poly.pdbx_seq_one_letter_code
_entity_poly.pdbx_strand_id
1 'polypeptide(L)' 'MTRFQKDQQAILEGNSREVMAGRKEELKKLEKELRECRNGFRAQCLRQEIERRQREYNELDEMI' A
#
# COMPACT_ATOMS: atom_id res chain seq x y z
N MET A 1 -12.82 1.55 -12.52
CA MET A 1 -11.66 0.75 -12.07
C MET A 1 -11.27 1.13 -10.65
N THR A 2 -10.96 0.15 -9.83
CA THR A 2 -10.41 0.40 -8.52
C THR A 2 -8.94 0.86 -8.67
N ARG A 3 -8.39 1.44 -7.62
CA ARG A 3 -6.99 1.83 -7.61
C ARG A 3 -6.06 0.62 -7.85
N PHE A 4 -6.39 -0.50 -7.24
CA PHE A 4 -5.62 -1.73 -7.39
C PHE A 4 -5.59 -2.18 -8.87
N GLN A 5 -6.74 -2.14 -9.54
CA GLN A 5 -6.81 -2.49 -10.95
C GLN A 5 -6.00 -1.54 -11.84
N LYS A 6 -6.03 -0.25 -11.52
CA LYS A 6 -5.22 0.74 -12.24
C LYS A 6 -3.73 0.46 -12.07
N ASP A 7 -3.32 0.10 -10.87
CA ASP A 7 -1.92 -0.23 -10.60
C ASP A 7 -1.50 -1.51 -11.34
N GLN A 8 -2.38 -2.51 -11.39
CA GLN A 8 -2.12 -3.72 -12.15
C GLN A 8 -1.92 -3.40 -13.64
N GLN A 9 -2.77 -2.56 -14.19
CA GLN A 9 -2.66 -2.15 -15.59
C GLN A 9 -1.36 -1.38 -15.83
N ALA A 10 -1.00 -0.47 -14.92
CA ALA A 10 0.24 0.29 -15.05
C ALA A 10 1.47 -0.62 -15.03
N ILE A 11 1.45 -1.67 -14.23
CA ILE A 11 2.53 -2.67 -14.19
C ILE A 11 2.63 -3.40 -15.53
N LEU A 12 1.50 -3.79 -16.10
CA LEU A 12 1.47 -4.45 -17.40
C LEU A 12 1.98 -3.54 -18.52
N GLU A 13 1.83 -2.22 -18.36
CA GLU A 13 2.32 -1.23 -19.31
C GLU A 13 3.79 -0.88 -19.13
N GLY A 14 4.47 -1.49 -18.15
CA GLY A 14 5.88 -1.27 -17.92
C GLY A 14 6.22 -0.21 -16.86
N ASN A 15 5.23 0.26 -16.11
CA ASN A 15 5.41 1.30 -15.10
C ASN A 15 5.53 0.72 -13.68
N SER A 16 6.03 -0.51 -13.56
CA SER A 16 6.10 -1.22 -12.28
C SER A 16 6.93 -0.48 -11.23
N ARG A 17 8.07 0.10 -11.63
CA ARG A 17 8.93 0.81 -10.69
C ARG A 17 8.21 1.96 -9.99
N GLU A 18 7.50 2.77 -10.76
CA GLU A 18 6.77 3.93 -10.23
C GLU A 18 5.63 3.50 -9.31
N VAL A 19 4.87 2.48 -9.73
CA VAL A 19 3.76 1.94 -8.94
C VAL A 19 4.26 1.41 -7.60
N MET A 20 5.29 0.58 -7.63
CA MET A 20 5.81 -0.04 -6.41
C MET A 20 6.45 0.98 -5.47
N ALA A 21 7.16 1.98 -6.02
CA ALA A 21 7.74 3.04 -5.20
C ALA A 21 6.65 3.86 -4.50
N GLY A 22 5.58 4.22 -5.21
CA GLY A 22 4.45 4.94 -4.63
C GLY A 22 3.75 4.16 -3.53
N ARG A 23 3.53 2.87 -3.75
CA ARG A 23 2.92 1.99 -2.75
C ARG A 23 3.79 1.86 -1.50
N LYS A 24 5.10 1.74 -1.69
CA LYS A 24 6.04 1.62 -0.59
C LYS A 24 6.07 2.89 0.27
N GLU A 25 6.04 4.05 -0.37
CA GLU A 25 5.97 5.33 0.34
C GLU A 25 4.71 5.45 1.20
N GLU A 26 3.57 5.01 0.67
CA GLU A 26 2.32 5.00 1.43
C GLU A 26 2.40 4.10 2.65
N LEU A 27 2.98 2.92 2.51
CA LEU A 27 3.17 2.01 3.64
C LEU A 27 4.03 2.64 4.72
N LYS A 28 5.11 3.30 4.33
CA LYS A 28 5.98 4.00 5.29
C LYS A 28 5.25 5.10 6.03
N LYS A 29 4.41 5.87 5.33
CA LYS A 29 3.61 6.92 5.96
C LYS A 29 2.62 6.35 6.96
N LEU A 30 1.93 5.27 6.60
CA LEU A 30 0.98 4.61 7.49
C LEU A 30 1.67 4.03 8.72
N GLU A 31 2.83 3.42 8.54
CA GLU A 31 3.61 2.88 9.65
C GLU A 31 4.06 3.98 10.61
N LYS A 32 4.46 5.13 10.06
CA LYS A 32 4.84 6.29 10.86
C LYS A 32 3.64 6.81 11.66
N GLU A 33 2.49 6.94 11.01
CA GLU A 33 1.27 7.38 11.68
C GLU A 33 0.89 6.43 12.81
N LEU A 34 1.03 5.13 12.59
CA LEU A 34 0.74 4.14 13.61
C LEU A 34 1.66 4.28 14.82
N ARG A 35 2.97 4.50 14.60
CA ARG A 35 3.93 4.68 15.68
C ARG A 35 3.63 5.93 16.50
N GLU A 36 3.15 6.99 15.86
CA GLU A 36 2.84 8.25 16.52
C GLU A 36 1.42 8.31 17.07
N CYS A 37 0.58 7.35 16.73
CA CYS A 37 -0.81 7.32 17.14
C CYS A 37 -0.95 6.91 18.61
N ARG A 38 -1.67 7.74 19.37
CA ARG A 38 -1.94 7.49 20.79
C ARG A 38 -3.37 7.03 21.05
N ASN A 39 -4.20 7.01 20.03
CA ASN A 39 -5.60 6.58 20.12
C ASN A 39 -5.69 5.11 19.71
N GLY A 40 -6.12 4.25 20.63
CA GLY A 40 -6.19 2.81 20.40
C GLY A 40 -7.10 2.41 19.26
N PHE A 41 -8.28 3.07 19.13
CA PHE A 41 -9.19 2.79 18.03
C PHE A 41 -8.59 3.16 16.68
N ARG A 42 -7.97 4.34 16.61
CA ARG A 42 -7.33 4.78 15.37
C ARG A 42 -6.14 3.89 15.01
N ALA A 43 -5.37 3.47 16.01
CA ALA A 43 -4.26 2.56 15.80
C ALA A 43 -4.71 1.24 15.19
N GLN A 44 -5.85 0.71 15.67
CA GLN A 44 -6.42 -0.51 15.11
C GLN A 44 -6.83 -0.33 13.65
N CYS A 45 -7.47 0.79 13.34
CA CYS A 45 -7.84 1.11 11.96
C CYS A 45 -6.60 1.22 11.07
N LEU A 46 -5.54 1.86 11.55
CA LEU A 46 -4.29 1.99 10.80
C LEU A 46 -3.64 0.62 10.55
N ARG A 47 -3.67 -0.28 11.55
CA ARG A 47 -3.13 -1.62 11.36
C ARG A 47 -3.88 -2.38 10.27
N GLN A 48 -5.20 -2.30 10.26
CA GLN A 48 -6.02 -2.95 9.24
C GLN A 48 -5.71 -2.38 7.85
N GLU A 49 -5.55 -1.07 7.76
CA GLU A 49 -5.20 -0.41 6.51
C GLU A 49 -3.82 -0.84 6.01
N ILE A 50 -2.84 -0.92 6.91
CA ILE A 50 -1.48 -1.37 6.58
C ILE A 50 -1.51 -2.82 6.06
N GLU A 51 -2.24 -3.71 6.73
CA GLU A 51 -2.36 -5.10 6.30
C GLU A 51 -2.95 -5.21 4.90
N ARG A 52 -4.01 -4.45 4.63
CA ARG A 52 -4.64 -4.44 3.31
C ARG A 52 -3.69 -3.94 2.24
N ARG A 53 -3.01 -2.84 2.51
CA ARG A 53 -2.05 -2.24 1.57
C ARG A 53 -0.85 -3.14 1.34
N GLN A 54 -0.39 -3.81 2.40
CA GLN A 54 0.72 -4.75 2.29
C GLN A 54 0.35 -5.94 1.41
N ARG A 55 -0.88 -6.46 1.54
CA ARG A 55 -1.37 -7.55 0.69
C ARG A 55 -1.41 -7.12 -0.77
N GLU A 56 -1.96 -5.94 -1.04
CA GLU A 56 -2.01 -5.41 -2.41
C GLU A 56 -0.61 -5.24 -2.98
N TYR A 57 0.32 -4.73 -2.17
CA TYR A 57 1.72 -4.59 -2.57
C TYR A 57 2.33 -5.93 -2.95
N ASN A 58 2.11 -6.95 -2.14
CA ASN A 58 2.65 -8.29 -2.40
C ASN A 58 2.07 -8.88 -3.69
N GLU A 59 0.78 -8.71 -3.92
CA GLU A 59 0.13 -9.18 -5.14
C GLU A 59 0.68 -8.47 -6.38
N LEU A 60 0.89 -7.17 -6.29
CA LEU A 60 1.48 -6.41 -7.39
C LEU A 60 2.93 -6.84 -7.65
N ASP A 61 3.69 -7.11 -6.59
CA ASP A 61 5.07 -7.56 -6.70
C ASP A 61 5.17 -8.90 -7.42
N GLU A 62 4.20 -9.78 -7.21
CA GLU A 62 4.14 -11.08 -7.89
C GLU A 62 3.93 -10.95 -9.40
N MET A 63 3.42 -9.82 -9.87
CA MET A 63 3.21 -9.56 -11.30
C MET A 63 4.49 -9.15 -12.03
N ILE A 64 5.55 -8.86 -11.31
CA ILE A 64 6.80 -8.31 -11.88
C ILE A 64 7.83 -9.41 -12.17
#